data_06450bbe5f8dd3cd35d4eb7bc65ed5f7
#
_entry.id   06450bbe5f8dd3cd35d4eb7bc65ed5f7
#
_cell.length_a   1.000
_cell.length_b   1.000
_cell.length_c   1.000
_cell.angle_alpha   90.00
_cell.angle_beta   90.00
_cell.angle_gamma   90.00
#
_symmetry.space_group_name_H-M   'P 1'
#
loop_
_entity.id
_entity.type
_entity.pdbx_description
1 polymer ?
#
loop_
_entity_poly.entity_id
_entity_poly.type
_entity_poly.pdbx_seq_one_letter_code
_entity_poly.pdbx_strand_id
1 'polypeptide(L)'
;MLFRSQYVFLHTRPFTAEVVNIAVVPEHQRKGIATAMLRHAVATARAAGFHLLEIGTGDLGAGQIALYERCGFVRCGVDVDYFRKHYPVPFFANGVECRHMVRLRMELK
;
A
#
# COMPACT_ATOMS: atom_id res chain seq x y z
N MET A 1 14.82 11.88 16.33
CA MET A 1 13.35 11.99 16.37
C MET A 1 12.73 10.71 15.84
N LEU A 2 11.75 10.19 16.56
CA LEU A 2 11.01 9.01 16.13
C LEU A 2 9.85 9.43 15.26
N PHE A 3 9.82 8.93 14.02
CA PHE A 3 8.66 9.08 13.16
C PHE A 3 7.68 7.97 13.47
N ARG A 4 6.46 8.33 13.87
CA ARG A 4 5.41 7.39 14.20
C ARG A 4 4.61 6.94 12.99
N SER A 5 4.67 7.73 11.92
CA SER A 5 4.11 7.36 10.62
C SER A 5 5.23 6.87 9.72
N GLN A 6 5.06 5.72 9.09
CA GLN A 6 6.15 5.07 8.34
C GLN A 6 5.64 4.12 7.28
N TYR A 7 6.53 3.72 6.37
CA TYR A 7 6.27 2.68 5.40
C TYR A 7 7.48 1.74 5.30
N VAL A 8 7.26 0.57 4.72
CA VAL A 8 8.30 -0.45 4.53
C VAL A 8 8.31 -0.88 3.07
N PHE A 9 9.52 -0.88 2.47
CA PHE A 9 9.76 -1.43 1.16
C PHE A 9 10.13 -2.89 1.24
N LEU A 10 9.75 -3.65 0.21
CA LEU A 10 10.21 -5.00 0.00
C LEU A 10 10.60 -5.18 -1.47
N HIS A 11 11.81 -5.68 -1.71
CA HIS A 11 12.27 -6.03 -3.04
C HIS A 11 11.72 -7.42 -3.38
N THR A 12 10.68 -7.48 -4.22
CA THR A 12 9.95 -8.72 -4.47
C THR A 12 10.40 -9.49 -5.70
N ARG A 13 10.78 -8.78 -6.76
CA ARG A 13 11.21 -9.36 -8.03
C ARG A 13 12.25 -8.44 -8.65
N PRO A 14 13.02 -8.89 -9.65
CA PRO A 14 13.96 -8.00 -10.34
C PRO A 14 13.28 -6.70 -10.78
N PHE A 15 13.89 -5.58 -10.44
CA PHE A 15 13.41 -4.23 -10.74
C PHE A 15 12.03 -3.88 -10.20
N THR A 16 11.51 -4.69 -9.28
CA THR A 16 10.20 -4.47 -8.65
C THR A 16 10.34 -4.34 -7.14
N ALA A 17 9.72 -3.32 -6.58
CA ALA A 17 9.60 -3.13 -5.14
C ALA A 17 8.13 -3.08 -4.76
N GLU A 18 7.83 -3.40 -3.51
CA GLU A 18 6.48 -3.33 -2.97
C GLU A 18 6.49 -2.51 -1.69
N VAL A 19 5.51 -1.62 -1.55
CA VAL A 19 5.23 -0.97 -0.27
C VAL A 19 4.32 -1.93 0.51
N VAL A 20 4.89 -2.63 1.49
CA VAL A 20 4.17 -3.69 2.20
C VAL A 20 3.46 -3.20 3.45
N ASN A 21 3.84 -2.03 3.94
CA ASN A 21 3.24 -1.48 5.12
C ASN A 21 3.33 0.04 5.07
N ILE A 22 2.18 0.69 5.22
CA ILE A 22 2.13 2.13 5.38
C ILE A 22 1.19 2.41 6.55
N ALA A 23 1.70 3.08 7.56
CA ALA A 23 0.97 3.34 8.79
C ALA A 23 1.03 4.82 9.13
N VAL A 24 -0.14 5.41 9.36
CA VAL A 24 -0.26 6.80 9.79
C VAL A 24 -0.95 6.79 11.16
N VAL A 25 -0.23 7.25 12.18
CA VAL A 25 -0.82 7.34 13.53
C VAL A 25 -1.97 8.35 13.53
N PRO A 26 -2.95 8.21 14.45
CA PRO A 26 -4.14 9.06 14.43
C PRO A 26 -3.84 10.57 14.42
N GLU A 27 -2.80 11.01 15.12
CA GLU A 27 -2.41 12.41 15.16
C GLU A 27 -1.94 12.97 13.81
N HIS A 28 -1.52 12.09 12.92
CA HIS A 28 -1.01 12.46 11.59
C HIS A 28 -2.04 12.28 10.48
N GLN A 29 -3.17 11.63 10.77
CA GLN A 29 -4.18 11.37 9.74
C GLN A 29 -4.80 12.67 9.23
N ARG A 30 -5.18 12.67 7.95
CA ARG A 30 -5.80 13.81 7.28
C ARG A 30 -4.92 15.05 7.20
N LYS A 31 -3.60 14.89 7.40
CA LYS A 31 -2.62 15.99 7.27
C LYS A 31 -1.73 15.84 6.05
N GLY A 32 -2.12 14.99 5.10
CA GLY A 32 -1.33 14.74 3.91
C GLY A 32 -0.08 13.89 4.15
N ILE A 33 0.06 13.28 5.33
CA ILE A 33 1.24 12.49 5.67
C ILE A 33 1.31 11.21 4.82
N ALA A 34 0.20 10.52 4.61
CA ALA A 34 0.17 9.32 3.77
C ALA A 34 0.57 9.65 2.33
N THR A 35 0.07 10.76 1.78
CA THR A 35 0.44 11.22 0.44
C THR A 35 1.93 11.52 0.37
N ALA A 36 2.46 12.23 1.37
CA ALA A 36 3.89 12.55 1.44
C ALA A 36 4.75 11.29 1.50
N MET A 37 4.34 10.31 2.31
CA MET A 37 5.06 9.03 2.40
C MET A 37 5.04 8.26 1.09
N LEU A 38 3.91 8.22 0.39
CA LEU A 38 3.80 7.57 -0.91
C LEU A 38 4.69 8.23 -1.94
N ARG A 39 4.71 9.56 -1.98
CA ARG A 39 5.59 10.31 -2.89
C ARG A 39 7.05 10.06 -2.58
N HIS A 40 7.41 10.00 -1.30
CA HIS A 40 8.76 9.66 -0.88
C HIS A 40 9.13 8.24 -1.30
N ALA A 41 8.21 7.28 -1.15
CA ALA A 41 8.42 5.89 -1.56
C ALA A 41 8.67 5.80 -3.07
N VAL A 42 7.88 6.52 -3.86
CA VAL A 42 8.03 6.57 -5.33
C VAL A 42 9.41 7.14 -5.69
N ALA A 43 9.79 8.26 -5.09
CA ALA A 43 11.08 8.90 -5.38
C ALA A 43 12.25 7.98 -4.98
N THR A 44 12.15 7.32 -3.83
CA THR A 44 13.17 6.40 -3.33
C THR A 44 13.32 5.19 -4.26
N ALA A 45 12.21 4.61 -4.68
CA ALA A 45 12.22 3.46 -5.60
C ALA A 45 12.81 3.84 -6.96
N ARG A 46 12.47 5.02 -7.46
CA ARG A 46 12.99 5.55 -8.72
C ARG A 46 14.50 5.76 -8.64
N ALA A 47 14.97 6.39 -7.56
CA ALA A 47 16.39 6.64 -7.34
C ALA A 47 17.19 5.35 -7.17
N ALA A 48 16.58 4.31 -6.62
CA ALA A 48 17.21 3.00 -6.44
C ALA A 48 17.21 2.16 -7.72
N GLY A 49 16.61 2.64 -8.82
CA GLY A 49 16.63 1.94 -10.10
C GLY A 49 15.49 0.94 -10.30
N PHE A 50 14.51 0.93 -9.45
CA PHE A 50 13.33 0.07 -9.66
C PHE A 50 12.50 0.58 -10.84
N HIS A 51 11.93 -0.35 -11.60
CA HIS A 51 11.07 -0.04 -12.74
C HIS A 51 9.60 -0.07 -12.39
N LEU A 52 9.23 -0.78 -11.33
CA LEU A 52 7.85 -0.99 -10.92
C LEU A 52 7.73 -0.89 -9.41
N LEU A 53 6.72 -0.19 -8.96
CA LEU A 53 6.37 -0.12 -7.54
C LEU A 53 4.95 -0.66 -7.36
N GLU A 54 4.80 -1.63 -6.49
CA GLU A 54 3.51 -2.27 -6.20
C GLU A 54 3.05 -1.91 -4.80
N ILE A 55 1.75 -1.87 -4.62
CA ILE A 55 1.13 -1.65 -3.32
C ILE A 55 -0.20 -2.41 -3.28
N GLY A 56 -0.61 -2.81 -2.08
CA GLY A 56 -1.88 -3.50 -1.90
C GLY A 56 -2.63 -3.00 -0.69
N THR A 57 -3.94 -3.21 -0.70
CA THR A 57 -4.79 -2.94 0.45
C THR A 57 -5.96 -3.91 0.48
N GLY A 58 -6.56 -4.10 1.67
CA GLY A 58 -7.75 -4.92 1.78
C GLY A 58 -8.92 -4.35 0.96
N ASP A 59 -9.83 -5.23 0.57
CA ASP A 59 -10.97 -4.87 -0.27
C ASP A 59 -11.97 -3.92 0.38
N LEU A 60 -11.86 -3.70 1.70
CA LEU A 60 -12.67 -2.70 2.41
C LEU A 60 -11.98 -1.34 2.50
N GLY A 61 -10.80 -1.21 1.90
CA GLY A 61 -10.00 0.00 1.96
C GLY A 61 -10.28 0.99 0.84
N ALA A 62 -11.54 1.35 0.60
CA ALA A 62 -11.90 2.28 -0.48
C ALA A 62 -11.15 3.62 -0.39
N GLY A 63 -10.94 4.12 0.83
CA GLY A 63 -10.20 5.36 1.05
C GLY A 63 -8.74 5.25 0.66
N GLN A 64 -8.10 4.12 0.99
CA GLN A 64 -6.71 3.85 0.61
C GLN A 64 -6.58 3.66 -0.90
N ILE A 65 -7.51 2.93 -1.52
CA ILE A 65 -7.50 2.73 -2.97
C ILE A 65 -7.58 4.08 -3.68
N ALA A 66 -8.51 4.95 -3.25
CA ALA A 66 -8.65 6.28 -3.82
C ALA A 66 -7.38 7.12 -3.64
N LEU A 67 -6.75 7.04 -2.47
CA LEU A 67 -5.50 7.73 -2.19
C LEU A 67 -4.39 7.27 -3.13
N TYR A 68 -4.23 5.95 -3.30
CA TYR A 68 -3.20 5.39 -4.17
C TYR A 68 -3.43 5.78 -5.62
N GLU A 69 -4.68 5.77 -6.07
CA GLU A 69 -5.02 6.19 -7.44
C GLU A 69 -4.72 7.67 -7.65
N ARG A 70 -4.99 8.51 -6.68
CA ARG A 70 -4.63 9.94 -6.77
C ARG A 70 -3.12 10.16 -6.83
N CYS A 71 -2.34 9.25 -6.24
CA CYS A 71 -0.89 9.32 -6.31
C CYS A 71 -0.30 8.72 -7.58
N GLY A 72 -1.13 8.20 -8.47
CA GLY A 72 -0.69 7.68 -9.76
C GLY A 72 -0.63 6.17 -9.86
N PHE A 73 -1.05 5.44 -8.83
CA PHE A 73 -1.12 3.98 -8.90
C PHE A 73 -2.36 3.54 -9.69
N VAL A 74 -2.24 2.42 -10.39
CA VAL A 74 -3.31 1.85 -11.22
C VAL A 74 -3.64 0.46 -10.69
N ARG A 75 -4.93 0.16 -10.55
CA ARG A 75 -5.33 -1.19 -10.14
C ARG A 75 -4.87 -2.22 -11.17
N CYS A 76 -4.31 -3.31 -10.69
CA CYS A 76 -3.76 -4.35 -11.56
C CYS A 76 -4.22 -5.75 -11.22
N GLY A 77 -4.93 -5.95 -10.12
CA GLY A 77 -5.44 -7.28 -9.78
C GLY A 77 -6.03 -7.37 -8.39
N VAL A 78 -6.54 -8.55 -8.09
CA VAL A 78 -7.09 -8.88 -6.79
C VAL A 78 -6.59 -10.27 -6.39
N ASP A 79 -5.99 -10.37 -5.20
CA ASP A 79 -5.66 -11.65 -4.60
C ASP A 79 -6.88 -12.13 -3.82
N VAL A 80 -7.62 -13.05 -4.41
CA VAL A 80 -8.88 -13.56 -3.86
C VAL A 80 -8.60 -14.32 -2.56
N ASP A 81 -9.38 -14.02 -1.53
CA ASP A 81 -9.27 -14.65 -0.20
C ASP A 81 -7.89 -14.51 0.45
N TYR A 82 -7.14 -13.48 0.08
CA TYR A 82 -5.80 -13.23 0.61
C TYR A 82 -5.75 -13.32 2.14
N PHE A 83 -6.67 -12.63 2.82
CA PHE A 83 -6.67 -12.58 4.28
C PHE A 83 -7.05 -13.90 4.91
N ARG A 84 -7.93 -14.68 4.28
CA ARG A 84 -8.28 -16.02 4.76
C ARG A 84 -7.13 -17.00 4.60
N LYS A 85 -6.32 -16.85 3.55
CA LYS A 85 -5.19 -17.73 3.27
C LYS A 85 -3.98 -17.45 4.16
N HIS A 86 -3.77 -16.21 4.55
CA HIS A 86 -2.54 -15.78 5.21
C HIS A 86 -2.69 -15.51 6.70
N TYR A 87 -3.91 -15.47 7.22
CA TYR A 87 -4.16 -15.15 8.63
C TYR A 87 -5.08 -16.21 9.25
N PRO A 88 -4.78 -16.62 10.51
CA PRO A 88 -5.56 -17.68 11.17
C PRO A 88 -6.96 -17.25 11.61
N VAL A 89 -7.20 -15.94 11.72
CA VAL A 89 -8.47 -15.38 12.21
C VAL A 89 -8.98 -14.38 11.17
N PRO A 90 -10.29 -14.41 10.82
CA PRO A 90 -10.84 -13.45 9.87
C PRO A 90 -10.72 -12.01 10.35
N PHE A 91 -10.52 -11.09 9.39
CA PHE A 91 -10.56 -9.66 9.65
C PHE A 91 -11.94 -9.10 9.35
N PHE A 92 -12.46 -8.28 10.26
CA PHE A 92 -13.73 -7.60 10.07
C PHE A 92 -13.53 -6.10 10.26
N ALA A 93 -14.25 -5.31 9.44
CA ALA A 93 -14.37 -3.87 9.63
C ALA A 93 -15.86 -3.52 9.55
N ASN A 94 -16.39 -2.90 10.59
CA ASN A 94 -17.80 -2.53 10.69
C ASN A 94 -18.74 -3.71 10.40
N GLY A 95 -18.40 -4.91 10.88
CA GLY A 95 -19.20 -6.10 10.72
C GLY A 95 -19.07 -6.79 9.37
N VAL A 96 -18.24 -6.29 8.47
CA VAL A 96 -18.01 -6.87 7.14
C VAL A 96 -16.63 -7.51 7.10
N GLU A 97 -16.55 -8.74 6.59
CA GLU A 97 -15.27 -9.44 6.50
C GLU A 97 -14.39 -8.87 5.39
N CYS A 98 -13.14 -8.56 5.72
CA CYS A 98 -12.11 -8.21 4.75
C CYS A 98 -11.49 -9.50 4.23
N ARG A 99 -11.68 -9.83 2.95
CA ARG A 99 -11.26 -11.11 2.38
C ARG A 99 -10.15 -10.99 1.36
N HIS A 100 -10.21 -9.99 0.51
CA HIS A 100 -9.38 -9.90 -0.69
C HIS A 100 -8.35 -8.79 -0.57
N MET A 101 -7.21 -8.96 -1.25
CA MET A 101 -6.20 -7.91 -1.38
C MET A 101 -6.31 -7.29 -2.76
N VAL A 102 -6.60 -6.00 -2.81
CA VAL A 102 -6.60 -5.23 -4.07
C VAL A 102 -5.17 -4.79 -4.34
N ARG A 103 -4.66 -5.10 -5.53
CA ARG A 103 -3.29 -4.77 -5.95
C ARG A 103 -3.29 -3.59 -6.90
N LEU A 104 -2.35 -2.67 -6.66
CA LEU A 104 -2.12 -1.53 -7.54
C LEU A 104 -0.64 -1.46 -7.87
N ARG A 105 -0.30 -0.78 -8.96
CA ARG A 105 1.09 -0.61 -9.37
C ARG A 105 1.31 0.74 -10.02
N MET A 106 2.58 1.16 -10.02
CA MET A 106 3.03 2.35 -10.73
C MET A 106 4.30 2.00 -11.50
N GLU A 107 4.31 2.29 -12.79
CA GLU A 107 5.52 2.19 -13.59
C GLU A 107 6.41 3.40 -13.32
N LEU A 108 7.68 3.15 -13.01
CA LEU A 108 8.63 4.18 -12.61
C LEU A 108 9.50 4.66 -13.76
N LYS A 109 9.41 3.96 -14.87
CA LYS A 109 10.16 4.31 -16.08
C LYS A 109 9.27 4.83 -17.19
#